data_8b494f364e72c0530a04341f0b3e849b
#
_entry.id   8b494f364e72c0530a04341f0b3e849b
#
_cell.length_a   1.000
_cell.length_b   1.000
_cell.length_c   1.000
_cell.angle_alpha   90.00
_cell.angle_beta   90.00
_cell.angle_gamma   90.00
#
_symmetry.space_group_name_H-M   'P 1'
#
loop_
_entity.id
_entity.type
_entity.pdbx_description
1 polymer ?
#
loop_
_entity_poly.entity_id
_entity_poly.type
_entity_poly.pdbx_seq_one_letter_code
_entity_poly.pdbx_strand_id
1 'polypeptide(L)'
;DGNGNWYYVSQQRMPANVAGINASNAIMMGGVRSIKWNENGWPVVMPERYGAVPQVAIKASELVGTWEGIDLAYEYGKQRVSTDFTLNADGSMTGGTAWPNVKVWNFDTSSNTLTIGTTKLKVQREVDWEASPRKLTIVYSGVSGSKSFWGKKK
;
A
#
# COMPACT_ATOMS: atom_id res chain seq x y z
N ASP A 1 16.15 -1.93 12.37
CA ASP A 1 17.44 -1.24 12.35
C ASP A 1 17.71 -0.59 13.72
N GLY A 2 18.84 0.04 13.85
CA GLY A 2 19.23 0.72 15.10
C GLY A 2 18.31 1.89 15.51
N ASN A 3 17.43 2.35 14.64
CA ASN A 3 16.46 3.43 14.88
C ASN A 3 15.05 2.88 15.21
N GLY A 4 14.89 1.58 15.38
CA GLY A 4 13.60 0.95 15.66
C GLY A 4 12.69 0.77 14.44
N ASN A 5 13.20 0.97 13.23
CA ASN A 5 12.42 0.67 12.02
C ASN A 5 12.48 -0.82 11.69
N TRP A 6 11.38 -1.33 11.19
CA TRP A 6 11.22 -2.73 10.80
C TRP A 6 11.06 -2.86 9.29
N TYR A 7 11.66 -3.92 8.75
CA TYR A 7 11.66 -4.16 7.31
C TYR A 7 11.33 -5.63 7.01
N TYR A 8 10.54 -5.83 5.99
CA TYR A 8 10.29 -7.11 5.37
C TYR A 8 11.24 -7.29 4.19
N VAL A 9 11.96 -8.39 4.18
CA VAL A 9 12.87 -8.76 3.08
C VAL A 9 12.33 -10.01 2.42
N SER A 10 12.14 -9.95 1.10
CA SER A 10 11.64 -11.08 0.32
C SER A 10 12.36 -11.21 -1.00
N GLN A 11 12.34 -12.42 -1.53
CA GLN A 11 12.68 -12.68 -2.93
C GLN A 11 11.43 -12.52 -3.80
N GLN A 12 11.61 -11.92 -4.96
CA GLN A 12 10.57 -11.78 -5.97
C GLN A 12 11.07 -12.36 -7.29
N ARG A 13 10.23 -13.14 -7.94
CA ARG A 13 10.52 -13.60 -9.31
C ARG A 13 10.30 -12.45 -10.29
N MET A 14 11.15 -12.38 -11.30
CA MET A 14 10.92 -11.46 -12.40
C MET A 14 9.66 -11.89 -13.18
N PRO A 15 8.81 -10.95 -13.60
CA PRO A 15 7.70 -11.24 -14.49
C PRO A 15 8.18 -11.97 -15.76
N ALA A 16 7.42 -12.94 -16.23
CA ALA A 16 7.75 -13.76 -17.39
C ALA A 16 7.94 -12.95 -18.70
N ASN A 17 7.46 -11.72 -18.76
CA ASN A 17 7.37 -10.91 -19.96
C ASN A 17 8.31 -9.69 -19.97
N VAL A 18 9.31 -9.66 -19.10
CA VAL A 18 10.30 -8.58 -19.14
C VAL A 18 11.25 -8.84 -20.31
N ALA A 19 11.30 -7.92 -21.28
CA ALA A 19 12.14 -8.05 -22.49
C ALA A 19 13.61 -8.34 -22.12
N GLY A 20 14.17 -9.38 -22.73
CA GLY A 20 15.55 -9.81 -22.51
C GLY A 20 15.79 -10.67 -21.27
N ILE A 21 14.74 -10.99 -20.49
CA ILE A 21 14.84 -11.86 -19.33
C ILE A 21 13.91 -13.06 -19.53
N ASN A 22 14.50 -14.25 -19.68
CA ASN A 22 13.71 -15.48 -19.62
C ASN A 22 13.27 -15.71 -18.18
N ALA A 23 11.98 -15.94 -17.98
CA ALA A 23 11.47 -16.32 -16.67
C ALA A 23 12.19 -17.58 -16.19
N SER A 24 13.01 -17.44 -15.18
CA SER A 24 13.80 -18.51 -14.59
C SER A 24 13.66 -18.47 -13.07
N ASN A 25 13.53 -19.64 -12.46
CA ASN A 25 13.61 -19.77 -11.02
C ASN A 25 14.99 -19.37 -10.45
N ALA A 26 15.99 -19.22 -11.30
CA ALA A 26 17.34 -18.81 -10.93
C ALA A 26 17.53 -17.29 -10.88
N ILE A 27 16.61 -16.52 -11.48
CA ILE A 27 16.69 -15.04 -11.48
C ILE A 27 15.65 -14.49 -10.51
N MET A 28 16.13 -14.06 -9.38
CA MET A 28 15.29 -13.46 -8.33
C MET A 28 15.80 -12.06 -7.98
N MET A 29 14.88 -11.16 -7.72
CA MET A 29 15.19 -9.85 -7.15
C MET A 29 14.93 -9.86 -5.64
N GLY A 30 15.84 -9.28 -4.87
CA GLY A 30 15.58 -8.93 -3.48
C GLY A 30 14.66 -7.71 -3.42
N GLY A 31 13.67 -7.77 -2.56
CA GLY A 31 12.81 -6.63 -2.25
C GLY A 31 12.82 -6.33 -0.78
N VAL A 32 12.97 -5.05 -0.43
CA VAL A 32 12.84 -4.56 0.95
C VAL A 32 11.61 -3.68 1.03
N ARG A 33 10.76 -3.89 2.03
CA ARG A 33 9.58 -3.07 2.31
C ARG A 33 9.53 -2.69 3.77
N SER A 34 9.02 -1.49 4.06
CA SER A 34 8.80 -1.07 5.45
C SER A 34 7.69 -1.90 6.09
N ILE A 35 7.82 -2.15 7.38
CA ILE A 35 6.75 -2.69 8.23
C ILE A 35 6.28 -1.58 9.14
N LYS A 36 4.96 -1.47 9.31
CA LYS A 36 4.31 -0.70 10.36
C LYS A 36 3.53 -1.64 11.27
N TRP A 37 3.24 -1.19 12.46
CA TRP A 37 2.44 -1.94 13.43
C TRP A 37 1.05 -1.34 13.50
N ASN A 38 0.02 -2.17 13.34
CA ASN A 38 -1.35 -1.71 13.54
C ASN A 38 -1.67 -1.56 15.03
N GLU A 39 -2.85 -1.09 15.36
CA GLU A 39 -3.29 -0.85 16.76
C GLU A 39 -3.38 -2.13 17.61
N ASN A 40 -3.46 -3.29 16.97
CA ASN A 40 -3.51 -4.59 17.64
C ASN A 40 -2.14 -5.26 17.76
N GLY A 41 -1.06 -4.55 17.40
CA GLY A 41 0.29 -5.07 17.44
C GLY A 41 0.65 -6.04 16.30
N TRP A 42 -0.13 -6.08 15.22
CA TRP A 42 0.21 -6.88 14.05
C TRP A 42 1.06 -6.09 13.05
N PRO A 43 2.08 -6.73 12.46
CA PRO A 43 2.87 -6.11 11.41
C PRO A 43 2.05 -6.00 10.12
N VAL A 44 2.11 -4.84 9.48
CA VAL A 44 1.58 -4.60 8.14
C VAL A 44 2.72 -4.16 7.22
N VAL A 45 2.91 -4.91 6.13
CA VAL A 45 3.97 -4.66 5.16
C VAL A 45 3.49 -3.63 4.16
N MET A 46 4.27 -2.59 3.91
CA MET A 46 3.92 -1.54 2.94
C MET A 46 4.01 -2.05 1.50
N PRO A 47 3.15 -1.55 0.58
CA PRO A 47 3.04 -2.08 -0.77
C PRO A 47 4.25 -1.80 -1.65
N GLU A 48 4.87 -0.63 -1.49
CA GLU A 48 6.03 -0.24 -2.30
C GLU A 48 7.35 -0.68 -1.69
N ARG A 49 8.37 -0.83 -2.52
CA ARG A 49 9.75 -1.06 -2.08
C ARG A 49 10.25 0.14 -1.30
N TYR A 50 11.06 -0.12 -0.29
CA TYR A 50 11.65 0.92 0.54
C TYR A 50 12.55 1.86 -0.28
N GLY A 51 12.20 3.14 -0.32
CA GLY A 51 12.90 4.19 -1.06
C GLY A 51 13.66 5.18 -0.18
N ALA A 52 13.78 4.92 1.13
CA ALA A 52 14.41 5.81 2.11
C ALA A 52 13.83 7.24 2.11
N VAL A 53 12.52 7.36 1.83
CA VAL A 53 11.84 8.65 1.79
C VAL A 53 11.71 9.24 3.21
N PRO A 54 12.08 10.51 3.42
CA PRO A 54 11.85 11.19 4.69
C PRO A 54 10.35 11.19 5.07
N GLN A 55 10.05 10.73 6.29
CA GLN A 55 8.67 10.63 6.77
C GLN A 55 8.22 11.95 7.41
N VAL A 56 8.00 12.98 6.59
CA VAL A 56 7.37 14.24 7.04
C VAL A 56 5.90 13.99 7.35
N ALA A 57 5.34 14.69 8.32
CA ALA A 57 3.94 14.58 8.70
C ALA A 57 3.01 14.67 7.48
N ILE A 58 2.04 13.77 7.42
CA ILE A 58 1.01 13.73 6.37
C ILE A 58 -0.21 14.50 6.87
N LYS A 59 -0.75 15.37 6.02
CA LYS A 59 -2.01 16.09 6.29
C LYS A 59 -3.18 15.36 5.62
N ALA A 60 -4.37 15.42 6.20
CA ALA A 60 -5.57 14.82 5.61
C ALA A 60 -5.83 15.32 4.17
N SER A 61 -5.56 16.60 3.90
CA SER A 61 -5.71 17.18 2.55
C SER A 61 -4.80 16.53 1.50
N GLU A 62 -3.67 15.97 1.90
CA GLU A 62 -2.77 15.26 0.98
C GLU A 62 -3.30 13.89 0.58
N LEU A 63 -4.26 13.34 1.33
CA LEU A 63 -4.90 12.07 1.00
C LEU A 63 -6.05 12.23 0.01
N VAL A 64 -6.60 13.43 -0.13
CA VAL A 64 -7.67 13.72 -1.08
C VAL A 64 -7.20 13.45 -2.52
N GLY A 65 -8.04 12.79 -3.31
CA GLY A 65 -7.78 12.47 -4.71
C GLY A 65 -7.88 10.98 -5.03
N THR A 66 -7.34 10.61 -6.18
CA THR A 66 -7.44 9.24 -6.71
C THR A 66 -6.36 8.34 -6.12
N TRP A 67 -6.78 7.16 -5.76
CA TRP A 67 -5.97 6.08 -5.24
C TRP A 67 -6.16 4.83 -6.06
N GLU A 68 -5.15 4.02 -6.11
CA GLU A 68 -5.22 2.64 -6.56
C GLU A 68 -5.18 1.73 -5.34
N GLY A 69 -6.13 0.80 -5.24
CA GLY A 69 -6.24 -0.09 -4.09
C GLY A 69 -6.52 -1.53 -4.47
N ILE A 70 -6.02 -2.46 -3.66
CA ILE A 70 -6.22 -3.90 -3.83
C ILE A 70 -6.49 -4.55 -2.47
N ASP A 71 -7.41 -5.50 -2.42
CA ASP A 71 -7.54 -6.43 -1.31
C ASP A 71 -6.82 -7.74 -1.64
N LEU A 72 -5.92 -8.14 -0.76
CA LEU A 72 -5.12 -9.36 -0.89
C LEU A 72 -5.75 -10.46 -0.05
N ALA A 73 -6.64 -11.23 -0.66
CA ALA A 73 -7.17 -12.46 -0.08
C ALA A 73 -6.64 -13.63 -0.91
N TYR A 74 -6.30 -14.74 -0.22
CA TYR A 74 -5.86 -15.94 -0.94
C TYR A 74 -7.00 -16.52 -1.76
N GLU A 75 -6.76 -16.66 -3.07
CA GLU A 75 -7.61 -17.42 -3.99
C GLU A 75 -6.71 -18.28 -4.88
N TYR A 76 -6.89 -19.58 -4.81
CA TYR A 76 -6.07 -20.50 -5.62
C TYR A 76 -6.26 -20.24 -7.11
N GLY A 77 -5.14 -20.11 -7.84
CA GLY A 77 -5.15 -19.93 -9.30
C GLY A 77 -5.65 -18.57 -9.80
N LYS A 78 -5.87 -17.60 -8.90
CA LYS A 78 -6.30 -16.24 -9.27
C LYS A 78 -5.34 -15.19 -8.75
N GLN A 79 -5.11 -14.18 -9.57
CA GLN A 79 -4.43 -12.95 -9.17
C GLN A 79 -5.47 -11.84 -9.05
N ARG A 80 -5.48 -11.16 -7.92
CA ARG A 80 -6.29 -9.97 -7.72
C ARG A 80 -5.76 -8.81 -8.54
N VAL A 81 -6.64 -7.92 -8.97
CA VAL A 81 -6.33 -6.71 -9.72
C VAL A 81 -6.70 -5.50 -8.87
N SER A 82 -5.84 -4.50 -8.86
CA SER A 82 -6.11 -3.22 -8.22
C SER A 82 -7.20 -2.45 -8.96
N THR A 83 -7.92 -1.61 -8.24
CA THR A 83 -8.95 -0.73 -8.79
C THR A 83 -8.85 0.66 -8.22
N ASP A 84 -9.25 1.64 -9.01
CA ASP A 84 -9.23 3.04 -8.62
C ASP A 84 -10.41 3.37 -7.69
N PHE A 85 -10.13 4.26 -6.73
CA PHE A 85 -11.13 4.90 -5.89
C PHE A 85 -10.69 6.34 -5.58
N THR A 86 -11.63 7.16 -5.12
CA THR A 86 -11.36 8.56 -4.81
C THR A 86 -11.75 8.86 -3.37
N LEU A 87 -10.84 9.48 -2.64
CA LEU A 87 -11.10 10.09 -1.33
C LEU A 87 -11.43 11.57 -1.56
N ASN A 88 -12.65 11.98 -1.21
CA ASN A 88 -13.12 13.36 -1.39
C ASN A 88 -12.81 14.21 -0.16
N ALA A 89 -12.69 15.52 -0.35
CA ALA A 89 -12.35 16.47 0.71
C ALA A 89 -13.43 16.56 1.81
N ASP A 90 -14.66 16.19 1.51
CA ASP A 90 -15.78 16.15 2.46
C ASP A 90 -15.81 14.87 3.32
N GLY A 91 -14.79 14.00 3.22
CA GLY A 91 -14.75 12.72 3.92
C GLY A 91 -15.54 11.60 3.25
N SER A 92 -16.17 11.86 2.10
CA SER A 92 -16.80 10.81 1.31
C SER A 92 -15.79 10.06 0.45
N MET A 93 -16.19 8.86 -0.01
CA MET A 93 -15.38 8.00 -0.87
C MET A 93 -16.22 7.43 -2.00
N THR A 94 -15.63 7.31 -3.19
CA THR A 94 -16.27 6.72 -4.38
C THR A 94 -15.35 5.71 -5.06
N GLY A 95 -15.95 4.68 -5.65
CA GLY A 95 -15.22 3.64 -6.39
C GLY A 95 -14.57 2.58 -5.52
N GLY A 96 -13.70 1.76 -6.16
CA GLY A 96 -12.88 0.74 -5.50
C GLY A 96 -13.60 -0.57 -5.18
N THR A 97 -13.20 -1.66 -5.84
CA THR A 97 -13.76 -3.01 -5.56
C THR A 97 -13.28 -3.59 -4.25
N ALA A 98 -12.12 -3.12 -3.74
CA ALA A 98 -11.63 -3.48 -2.41
C ALA A 98 -12.55 -2.98 -1.27
N TRP A 99 -13.38 -1.97 -1.55
CA TRP A 99 -14.21 -1.26 -0.57
C TRP A 99 -15.69 -1.25 -0.97
N PRO A 100 -16.31 -2.41 -1.23
CA PRO A 100 -17.71 -2.47 -1.61
C PRO A 100 -18.58 -1.89 -0.49
N ASN A 101 -19.51 -1.00 -0.83
CA ASN A 101 -20.44 -0.35 0.10
C ASN A 101 -19.83 0.61 1.13
N VAL A 102 -18.54 0.90 1.09
CA VAL A 102 -17.92 1.94 1.93
C VAL A 102 -18.04 3.29 1.23
N LYS A 103 -18.44 4.31 1.98
CA LYS A 103 -18.70 5.66 1.45
C LYS A 103 -17.97 6.77 2.20
N VAL A 104 -17.26 6.43 3.29
CA VAL A 104 -16.64 7.42 4.16
C VAL A 104 -15.21 7.04 4.53
N TRP A 105 -14.39 8.06 4.71
CA TRP A 105 -13.04 7.93 5.22
C TRP A 105 -12.71 9.05 6.21
N ASN A 106 -11.72 8.81 7.06
CA ASN A 106 -11.10 9.83 7.89
C ASN A 106 -9.60 9.52 8.09
N PHE A 107 -8.86 10.49 8.58
CA PHE A 107 -7.42 10.35 8.80
C PHE A 107 -7.02 10.92 10.16
N ASP A 108 -6.36 10.11 10.97
CA ASP A 108 -5.70 10.52 12.20
C ASP A 108 -4.23 10.82 11.92
N THR A 109 -3.89 12.12 11.95
CA THR A 109 -2.53 12.61 11.70
C THR A 109 -1.55 12.22 12.80
N SER A 110 -2.02 12.00 14.02
CA SER A 110 -1.16 11.66 15.16
C SER A 110 -0.60 10.24 15.06
N SER A 111 -1.39 9.31 14.54
CA SER A 111 -1.04 7.90 14.38
C SER A 111 -0.73 7.50 12.92
N ASN A 112 -0.81 8.46 11.97
CA ASN A 112 -0.76 8.18 10.52
C ASN A 112 -1.71 7.04 10.12
N THR A 113 -2.95 7.09 10.60
CA THR A 113 -3.95 6.05 10.36
C THR A 113 -5.09 6.58 9.50
N LEU A 114 -5.21 6.04 8.29
CA LEU A 114 -6.34 6.21 7.39
C LEU A 114 -7.40 5.18 7.75
N THR A 115 -8.62 5.63 8.03
CA THR A 115 -9.77 4.75 8.25
C THR A 115 -10.70 4.81 7.06
N ILE A 116 -10.94 3.69 6.40
CA ILE A 116 -11.92 3.53 5.32
C ILE A 116 -13.04 2.64 5.84
N GLY A 117 -14.22 3.24 6.05
CA GLY A 117 -15.30 2.58 6.77
C GLY A 117 -14.89 2.24 8.20
N THR A 118 -14.67 0.96 8.48
CA THR A 118 -14.19 0.48 9.80
C THR A 118 -12.75 -0.05 9.74
N THR A 119 -12.15 -0.10 8.56
CA THR A 119 -10.80 -0.65 8.39
C THR A 119 -9.74 0.42 8.59
N LYS A 120 -8.82 0.15 9.51
CA LYS A 120 -7.71 1.02 9.84
C LYS A 120 -6.45 0.62 9.06
N LEU A 121 -5.83 1.59 8.41
CA LEU A 121 -4.72 1.43 7.49
C LEU A 121 -3.57 2.34 7.90
N LYS A 122 -2.38 1.81 8.01
CA LYS A 122 -1.18 2.62 8.25
C LYS A 122 -0.73 3.29 6.96
N VAL A 123 -0.37 4.56 7.05
CA VAL A 123 0.00 5.39 5.91
C VAL A 123 1.45 5.85 6.04
N GLN A 124 2.16 5.89 4.92
CA GLN A 124 3.50 6.47 4.85
C GLN A 124 3.80 7.07 3.47
N ARG A 125 4.83 7.91 3.40
CA ARG A 125 5.40 8.39 2.14
C ARG A 125 6.32 7.34 1.57
N GLU A 126 6.30 7.18 0.25
CA GLU A 126 7.19 6.25 -0.44
C GLU A 126 7.46 6.72 -1.88
N VAL A 127 8.38 6.05 -2.55
CA VAL A 127 8.61 6.20 -4.00
C VAL A 127 7.63 5.31 -4.75
N ASP A 128 6.93 5.86 -5.71
CA ASP A 128 6.22 5.06 -6.73
C ASP A 128 7.24 4.53 -7.74
N TRP A 129 7.63 3.27 -7.55
CA TRP A 129 8.63 2.61 -8.39
C TRP A 129 8.12 2.22 -9.78
N GLU A 130 6.80 2.21 -9.97
CA GLU A 130 6.15 1.89 -11.24
C GLU A 130 5.94 3.12 -12.11
N ALA A 131 5.93 4.31 -11.52
CA ALA A 131 5.81 5.55 -12.27
C ALA A 131 7.05 5.84 -13.14
N SER A 132 6.82 6.41 -14.32
CA SER A 132 7.89 6.88 -15.20
C SER A 132 7.64 8.34 -15.60
N PRO A 133 8.47 9.30 -15.15
CA PRO A 133 9.56 9.14 -14.18
C PRO A 133 9.06 8.73 -12.79
N ARG A 134 9.92 8.14 -11.98
CA ARG A 134 9.60 7.83 -10.57
C ARG A 134 9.26 9.10 -9.81
N LYS A 135 8.26 9.01 -8.95
CA LYS A 135 7.76 10.15 -8.16
C LYS A 135 7.52 9.75 -6.71
N LEU A 136 7.41 10.73 -5.84
CA LEU A 136 6.95 10.50 -4.47
C LEU A 136 5.45 10.26 -4.47
N THR A 137 5.01 9.34 -3.63
CA THR A 137 3.60 9.03 -3.39
C THR A 137 3.32 8.78 -1.92
N ILE A 138 2.07 8.57 -1.58
CA ILE A 138 1.62 8.11 -0.28
C ILE A 138 1.01 6.73 -0.47
N VAL A 139 1.40 5.80 0.40
CA VAL A 139 0.93 4.42 0.38
C VAL A 139 0.23 4.05 1.67
N TYR A 140 -0.66 3.07 1.61
CA TYR A 140 -1.25 2.49 2.82
C TYR A 140 -1.17 0.97 2.82
N SER A 141 -1.19 0.43 4.05
CA SER A 141 -1.34 -1.00 4.30
C SER A 141 -2.13 -1.25 5.57
N GLY A 142 -2.89 -2.33 5.60
CA GLY A 142 -3.63 -2.76 6.77
C GLY A 142 -4.27 -4.12 6.59
N VAL A 143 -4.92 -4.59 7.65
CA VAL A 143 -5.61 -5.88 7.68
C VAL A 143 -7.01 -5.72 8.26
N SER A 144 -7.96 -6.49 7.73
CA SER A 144 -9.31 -6.61 8.30
C SER A 144 -9.83 -8.02 8.05
N GLY A 145 -10.11 -8.75 9.11
CA GLY A 145 -10.42 -10.18 9.02
C GLY A 145 -9.27 -10.97 8.40
N SER A 146 -9.56 -11.73 7.35
CA SER A 146 -8.57 -12.52 6.60
C SER A 146 -7.96 -11.82 5.39
N LYS A 147 -8.24 -10.52 5.22
CA LYS A 147 -7.77 -9.73 4.08
C LYS A 147 -6.71 -8.73 4.51
N SER A 148 -5.68 -8.58 3.67
CA SER A 148 -4.77 -7.45 3.69
C SER A 148 -5.16 -6.45 2.61
N PHE A 149 -4.94 -5.17 2.88
CA PHE A 149 -5.27 -4.08 1.96
C PHE A 149 -4.00 -3.29 1.68
N TRP A 150 -3.76 -3.08 0.40
CA TRP A 150 -2.68 -2.23 -0.08
C TRP A 150 -3.23 -1.13 -0.99
N GLY A 151 -2.58 0.00 -0.99
CA GLY A 151 -2.87 1.03 -1.97
C GLY A 151 -1.84 2.12 -2.04
N LYS A 152 -1.89 2.85 -3.16
CA LYS A 152 -1.05 4.03 -3.39
C LYS A 152 -1.85 5.15 -4.03
N LYS A 153 -1.47 6.37 -3.74
CA LYS A 153 -2.03 7.57 -4.32
C LYS A 153 -1.46 7.80 -5.73
N LYS A 154 -2.31 8.11 -6.70
CA LYS A 154 -1.95 8.44 -8.09
C LYS A 154 -1.47 9.88 -8.29
#